data_970c006ba0c14573ff08c824f236a703
#
_entry.id   970c006ba0c14573ff08c824f236a703
#
_cell.length_a   1.000
_cell.length_b   1.000
_cell.length_c   1.000
_cell.angle_alpha   90.00
_cell.angle_beta   90.00
_cell.angle_gamma   90.00
#
_symmetry.space_group_name_H-M   'P 1'
#
loop_
_entity.id
_entity.type
_entity.pdbx_description
1 polymer ?
#
loop_
_entity_poly.entity_id
_entity_poly.type
_entity_poly.pdbx_seq_one_letter_code
_entity_poly.pdbx_strand_id
1 'polypeptide(L)'
;MDIFGILNFFAKLKPNSLAIVDDSNEISFLHLNSNVRRIARLLQNNDIDSSSLVCTMLPSAIDWQVTLALHMLGAGSFSKPAGSKLDKTLMPDWLISTKLIPDFPEERTFVVDENFEKALNQTESLRSAPGFSSPNAAARYFFTSGTSGEPKYLAISAKDIMDRYRQQGSSELVGEREVLNLSKFGSTQNYRIALRALLDGRTFYCCDFFDYRLPKILNKYPIRTVAGSPVQVSSMIDSLIQTGSKAPRVQTIVMGGSAPNQEQIKRIHEHFNARIFNSYGSTELGFVSLHEIVNGKIMGGSISPEVKLEIVDDENRKLNNGESGIVRYAKANMTKGYYKSSEATNEFFQEEFFYPGDLGFLDDLGRLHITGRTNEVINLAGVKVNPKIVEDIALSVPGVSDAAAFSLTDKKGVERLAVAFVKSFGFKLVELEDKFRSELKSISVAKFVEVDEIPRNENGKIPRSNLAQLIFMDGNRSD
;
A
#
# COMPACT_ATOMS: atom_id res chain seq x y z
N MET A 1 -12.34 25.12 -4.13
CA MET A 1 -13.50 24.38 -3.59
C MET A 1 -12.93 23.32 -2.68
N ASP A 2 -13.45 23.17 -1.49
CA ASP A 2 -13.07 22.12 -0.54
C ASP A 2 -13.78 20.78 -0.85
N ILE A 3 -13.46 19.71 -0.12
CA ILE A 3 -14.02 18.37 -0.32
C ILE A 3 -15.56 18.39 -0.25
N PHE A 4 -16.15 19.21 0.64
CA PHE A 4 -17.59 19.27 0.84
C PHE A 4 -18.30 20.07 -0.24
N GLY A 5 -17.65 21.15 -0.72
CA GLY A 5 -18.12 21.88 -1.87
C GLY A 5 -18.20 20.97 -3.10
N ILE A 6 -17.22 20.09 -3.28
CA ILE A 6 -17.20 19.13 -4.39
C ILE A 6 -18.27 18.04 -4.20
N LEU A 7 -18.38 17.47 -3.00
CA LEU A 7 -19.44 16.49 -2.71
C LEU A 7 -20.84 17.08 -2.95
N ASN A 8 -21.09 18.26 -2.44
CA ASN A 8 -22.37 18.96 -2.63
C ASN A 8 -22.62 19.33 -4.10
N PHE A 9 -21.58 19.68 -4.85
CA PHE A 9 -21.67 19.94 -6.29
C PHE A 9 -22.13 18.67 -7.03
N PHE A 10 -21.52 17.52 -6.81
CA PHE A 10 -21.92 16.29 -7.48
C PHE A 10 -23.26 15.75 -7.00
N ALA A 11 -23.61 15.93 -5.73
CA ALA A 11 -24.94 15.60 -5.21
C ALA A 11 -26.07 16.39 -5.88
N LYS A 12 -25.79 17.61 -6.37
CA LYS A 12 -26.73 18.43 -7.15
C LYS A 12 -26.67 18.13 -8.65
N LEU A 13 -25.46 17.96 -9.21
CA LEU A 13 -25.24 17.77 -10.65
C LEU A 13 -25.73 16.42 -11.15
N LYS A 14 -25.45 15.36 -10.38
CA LYS A 14 -25.78 13.98 -10.75
C LYS A 14 -26.20 13.15 -9.51
N PRO A 15 -27.34 13.49 -8.89
CA PRO A 15 -27.79 12.93 -7.61
C PRO A 15 -27.88 11.42 -7.58
N ASN A 16 -28.33 10.81 -8.68
CA ASN A 16 -28.56 9.37 -8.80
C ASN A 16 -27.37 8.56 -9.30
N SER A 17 -26.27 9.23 -9.71
CA SER A 17 -25.05 8.52 -10.09
C SER A 17 -24.39 7.89 -8.88
N LEU A 18 -23.81 6.69 -9.02
CA LEU A 18 -23.14 5.99 -7.95
C LEU A 18 -21.87 6.73 -7.53
N ALA A 19 -21.72 6.94 -6.23
CA ALA A 19 -20.54 7.53 -5.60
C ALA A 19 -19.67 6.46 -4.93
N ILE A 20 -20.30 5.44 -4.31
CA ILE A 20 -19.61 4.30 -3.69
C ILE A 20 -20.35 3.02 -4.12
N VAL A 21 -19.55 2.00 -4.41
CA VAL A 21 -20.01 0.62 -4.61
C VAL A 21 -19.12 -0.29 -3.83
N ASP A 22 -19.71 -1.08 -2.93
CA ASP A 22 -19.04 -2.19 -2.26
C ASP A 22 -19.72 -3.52 -2.62
N ASP A 23 -19.36 -4.57 -1.91
CA ASP A 23 -19.90 -5.92 -2.09
C ASP A 23 -21.39 -6.06 -1.76
N SER A 24 -21.96 -5.11 -1.03
CA SER A 24 -23.33 -5.17 -0.50
C SER A 24 -24.20 -3.97 -0.88
N ASN A 25 -23.59 -2.81 -1.14
CA ASN A 25 -24.28 -1.54 -1.23
C ASN A 25 -23.91 -0.71 -2.47
N GLU A 26 -24.91 0.01 -2.97
CA GLU A 26 -24.79 1.07 -3.97
C GLU A 26 -25.21 2.40 -3.35
N ILE A 27 -24.31 3.35 -3.24
CA ILE A 27 -24.56 4.67 -2.64
C ILE A 27 -24.44 5.74 -3.71
N SER A 28 -25.51 6.47 -3.98
CA SER A 28 -25.50 7.59 -4.91
C SER A 28 -24.83 8.83 -4.30
N PHE A 29 -24.46 9.81 -5.13
CA PHE A 29 -23.91 11.08 -4.64
C PHE A 29 -24.88 11.83 -3.72
N LEU A 30 -26.19 11.77 -3.98
CA LEU A 30 -27.21 12.35 -3.11
C LEU A 30 -27.20 11.67 -1.75
N HIS A 31 -27.24 10.34 -1.72
CA HIS A 31 -27.22 9.56 -0.49
C HIS A 31 -25.88 9.75 0.26
N LEU A 32 -24.75 9.72 -0.42
CA LEU A 32 -23.44 9.99 0.20
C LEU A 32 -23.41 11.34 0.90
N ASN A 33 -23.86 12.42 0.23
CA ASN A 33 -23.90 13.75 0.82
C ASN A 33 -24.84 13.82 2.03
N SER A 34 -26.00 13.16 1.97
CA SER A 34 -26.93 13.09 3.09
C SER A 34 -26.35 12.32 4.28
N ASN A 35 -25.78 11.13 4.02
CA ASN A 35 -25.20 10.29 5.05
C ASN A 35 -24.02 10.97 5.75
N VAL A 36 -23.09 11.55 5.00
CA VAL A 36 -21.94 12.29 5.56
C VAL A 36 -22.40 13.41 6.50
N ARG A 37 -23.43 14.17 6.11
CA ARG A 37 -23.97 15.26 6.93
C ARG A 37 -24.68 14.76 8.19
N ARG A 38 -25.40 13.63 8.11
CA ARG A 38 -26.08 13.03 9.27
C ARG A 38 -25.06 12.40 10.22
N ILE A 39 -24.06 11.68 9.69
CA ILE A 39 -22.97 11.14 10.51
C ILE A 39 -22.24 12.29 11.23
N ALA A 40 -21.88 13.35 10.52
CA ALA A 40 -21.24 14.51 11.12
C ALA A 40 -22.09 15.12 12.25
N ARG A 41 -23.41 15.26 12.06
CA ARG A 41 -24.30 15.76 13.11
C ARG A 41 -24.36 14.80 14.31
N LEU A 42 -24.47 13.49 14.06
CA LEU A 42 -24.49 12.48 15.12
C LEU A 42 -23.21 12.53 15.95
N LEU A 43 -22.06 12.60 15.30
CA LEU A 43 -20.76 12.68 15.97
C LEU A 43 -20.60 14.01 16.73
N GLN A 44 -21.04 15.13 16.16
CA GLN A 44 -21.01 16.44 16.81
C GLN A 44 -21.88 16.48 18.07
N ASN A 45 -23.05 15.85 18.06
CA ASN A 45 -23.93 15.77 19.22
C ASN A 45 -23.32 14.94 20.39
N ASN A 46 -22.23 14.23 20.12
CA ASN A 46 -21.48 13.46 21.10
C ASN A 46 -20.04 14.02 21.27
N ASP A 47 -19.91 15.35 21.16
CA ASP A 47 -18.69 16.11 21.48
C ASP A 47 -17.47 15.79 20.61
N ILE A 48 -17.67 15.24 19.40
CA ILE A 48 -16.59 15.10 18.41
C ILE A 48 -16.51 16.39 17.59
N ASP A 49 -15.36 17.05 17.65
CA ASP A 49 -15.09 18.33 17.00
C ASP A 49 -13.67 18.42 16.42
N SER A 50 -13.23 19.63 16.08
CA SER A 50 -11.90 19.88 15.48
C SER A 50 -10.72 19.63 16.42
N SER A 51 -10.93 19.40 17.70
CA SER A 51 -9.89 19.02 18.67
C SER A 51 -9.75 17.49 18.79
N SER A 52 -10.71 16.72 18.30
CA SER A 52 -10.79 15.28 18.46
C SER A 52 -9.89 14.52 17.48
N LEU A 53 -9.27 13.45 17.97
CA LEU A 53 -8.60 12.43 17.17
C LEU A 53 -9.43 11.14 17.20
N VAL A 54 -9.85 10.65 16.03
CA VAL A 54 -10.75 9.51 15.91
C VAL A 54 -10.06 8.35 15.15
N CYS A 55 -10.10 7.16 15.77
CA CYS A 55 -9.74 5.91 15.07
C CYS A 55 -10.99 5.26 14.48
N THR A 56 -10.91 4.82 13.23
CA THR A 56 -11.96 4.00 12.62
C THR A 56 -11.47 2.57 12.41
N MET A 57 -12.35 1.58 12.70
CA MET A 57 -12.14 0.15 12.43
C MET A 57 -13.35 -0.41 11.70
N LEU A 58 -13.56 0.03 10.47
CA LEU A 58 -14.77 -0.15 9.68
C LEU A 58 -14.47 -0.77 8.30
N PRO A 59 -15.46 -1.42 7.65
CA PRO A 59 -15.40 -1.73 6.23
C PRO A 59 -15.22 -0.47 5.37
N SER A 60 -14.57 -0.61 4.22
CA SER A 60 -14.07 0.51 3.40
C SER A 60 -15.15 1.53 3.01
N ALA A 61 -16.34 1.08 2.63
CA ALA A 61 -17.41 1.99 2.20
C ALA A 61 -17.98 2.85 3.33
N ILE A 62 -18.18 2.30 4.52
CA ILE A 62 -18.64 3.07 5.69
C ILE A 62 -17.49 3.89 6.30
N ASP A 63 -16.25 3.36 6.29
CA ASP A 63 -15.07 4.10 6.74
C ASP A 63 -14.87 5.38 5.94
N TRP A 64 -15.07 5.33 4.60
CA TRP A 64 -15.01 6.51 3.76
C TRP A 64 -16.08 7.55 4.13
N GLN A 65 -17.33 7.14 4.36
CA GLN A 65 -18.39 8.05 4.79
C GLN A 65 -18.09 8.72 6.14
N VAL A 66 -17.63 7.92 7.12
CA VAL A 66 -17.22 8.41 8.44
C VAL A 66 -16.00 9.35 8.33
N THR A 67 -15.01 8.99 7.53
CA THR A 67 -13.83 9.85 7.29
C THR A 67 -14.25 11.20 6.70
N LEU A 68 -15.17 11.23 5.73
CA LEU A 68 -15.71 12.48 5.19
C LEU A 68 -16.46 13.29 6.27
N ALA A 69 -17.24 12.63 7.13
CA ALA A 69 -17.93 13.30 8.23
C ALA A 69 -16.97 13.91 9.26
N LEU A 70 -15.89 13.19 9.61
CA LEU A 70 -14.82 13.70 10.48
C LEU A 70 -14.10 14.89 9.84
N HIS A 71 -13.81 14.83 8.55
CA HIS A 71 -13.28 15.99 7.82
C HIS A 71 -14.24 17.17 7.85
N MET A 72 -15.57 16.95 7.77
CA MET A 72 -16.59 18.01 7.88
C MET A 72 -16.56 18.70 9.24
N LEU A 73 -16.27 17.94 10.31
CA LEU A 73 -16.14 18.47 11.68
C LEU A 73 -14.76 19.09 11.94
N GLY A 74 -13.77 18.83 11.07
CA GLY A 74 -12.39 19.24 11.27
C GLY A 74 -11.59 18.33 12.21
N ALA A 75 -12.12 17.15 12.54
CA ALA A 75 -11.50 16.16 13.41
C ALA A 75 -10.35 15.42 12.70
N GLY A 76 -9.25 15.17 13.42
CA GLY A 76 -8.18 14.31 12.97
C GLY A 76 -8.62 12.84 12.94
N SER A 77 -8.17 12.06 11.96
CA SER A 77 -8.61 10.67 11.85
C SER A 77 -7.53 9.72 11.35
N PHE A 78 -7.66 8.43 11.69
CA PHE A 78 -6.90 7.34 11.10
C PHE A 78 -7.73 6.05 11.09
N SER A 79 -7.44 5.15 10.15
CA SER A 79 -8.14 3.86 10.08
C SER A 79 -7.19 2.71 10.38
N LYS A 80 -7.69 1.69 11.08
CA LYS A 80 -7.01 0.43 11.32
C LYS A 80 -7.89 -0.75 10.90
N PRO A 81 -7.31 -1.91 10.55
CA PRO A 81 -8.08 -3.14 10.36
C PRO A 81 -8.89 -3.50 11.61
N ALA A 82 -10.07 -4.08 11.44
CA ALA A 82 -10.91 -4.53 12.55
C ALA A 82 -10.15 -5.49 13.47
N GLY A 83 -10.19 -5.26 14.77
CA GLY A 83 -9.50 -6.05 15.79
C GLY A 83 -8.01 -5.75 15.96
N SER A 84 -7.47 -4.75 15.26
CA SER A 84 -6.11 -4.28 15.49
C SER A 84 -5.94 -3.68 16.88
N LYS A 85 -4.76 -3.88 17.50
CA LYS A 85 -4.42 -3.18 18.75
C LYS A 85 -4.17 -1.69 18.48
N LEU A 86 -4.59 -0.86 19.43
CA LEU A 86 -4.25 0.56 19.44
C LEU A 86 -2.81 0.75 19.89
N ASP A 87 -2.15 1.75 19.31
CA ASP A 87 -0.75 2.06 19.57
C ASP A 87 -0.67 3.24 20.55
N LYS A 88 0.21 3.14 21.57
CA LYS A 88 0.42 4.20 22.54
C LYS A 88 0.95 5.50 21.93
N THR A 89 1.62 5.43 20.79
CA THR A 89 2.16 6.61 20.10
C THR A 89 1.06 7.51 19.53
N LEU A 90 -0.06 6.91 19.10
CA LEU A 90 -1.22 7.62 18.54
C LEU A 90 -2.52 7.07 19.14
N MET A 91 -2.77 7.41 20.42
CA MET A 91 -4.04 7.06 21.08
C MET A 91 -5.14 7.99 20.59
N PRO A 92 -6.27 7.45 20.11
CA PRO A 92 -7.43 8.26 19.73
C PRO A 92 -8.22 8.71 20.96
N ASP A 93 -8.95 9.83 20.82
CA ASP A 93 -9.95 10.26 21.81
C ASP A 93 -11.24 9.43 21.66
N TRP A 94 -11.56 9.01 20.43
CA TRP A 94 -12.75 8.28 20.06
C TRP A 94 -12.46 7.10 19.13
N LEU A 95 -13.23 6.03 19.28
CA LEU A 95 -13.23 4.87 18.39
C LEU A 95 -14.57 4.74 17.68
N ILE A 96 -14.53 4.48 16.36
CA ILE A 96 -15.72 4.09 15.59
C ILE A 96 -15.43 2.74 14.94
N SER A 97 -16.19 1.70 15.33
CA SER A 97 -15.89 0.33 14.94
C SER A 97 -17.16 -0.51 14.78
N THR A 98 -17.05 -1.72 14.23
CA THR A 98 -18.19 -2.65 14.12
C THR A 98 -18.46 -3.44 15.41
N LYS A 99 -17.58 -3.33 16.41
CA LYS A 99 -17.71 -3.98 17.73
C LYS A 99 -16.83 -3.29 18.77
N LEU A 100 -17.18 -3.45 20.03
CA LEU A 100 -16.32 -3.01 21.14
C LEU A 100 -14.95 -3.71 21.09
N ILE A 101 -13.91 -3.00 21.51
CA ILE A 101 -12.56 -3.56 21.67
C ILE A 101 -12.14 -3.51 23.15
N PRO A 102 -11.49 -4.57 23.68
CA PRO A 102 -11.27 -4.72 25.12
C PRO A 102 -10.47 -3.59 25.78
N ASP A 103 -9.53 -2.99 25.05
CA ASP A 103 -8.57 -2.04 25.60
C ASP A 103 -8.95 -0.56 25.34
N PHE A 104 -10.23 -0.28 25.00
CA PHE A 104 -10.69 1.08 24.77
C PHE A 104 -12.03 1.35 25.46
N PRO A 105 -12.25 2.56 26.06
CA PRO A 105 -13.44 2.89 26.80
C PRO A 105 -14.73 2.78 25.97
N GLU A 106 -15.74 2.09 26.51
CA GLU A 106 -17.02 1.89 25.83
C GLU A 106 -17.74 3.22 25.60
N GLU A 107 -17.70 4.14 26.58
CA GLU A 107 -18.31 5.47 26.50
C GLU A 107 -17.69 6.39 25.45
N ARG A 108 -16.52 6.02 24.91
CA ARG A 108 -15.83 6.71 23.80
C ARG A 108 -15.81 5.87 22.51
N THR A 109 -16.69 4.86 22.44
CA THR A 109 -16.79 3.97 21.28
C THR A 109 -18.16 4.08 20.63
N PHE A 110 -18.19 4.40 19.34
CA PHE A 110 -19.37 4.25 18.51
C PHE A 110 -19.32 2.89 17.82
N VAL A 111 -20.29 2.04 18.14
CA VAL A 111 -20.47 0.78 17.43
C VAL A 111 -21.41 0.99 16.26
N VAL A 112 -20.92 0.75 15.05
CA VAL A 112 -21.70 0.84 13.80
C VAL A 112 -22.48 -0.46 13.64
N ASP A 113 -23.70 -0.46 14.18
CA ASP A 113 -24.66 -1.54 14.18
C ASP A 113 -26.05 -1.03 13.76
N GLU A 114 -27.08 -1.84 13.92
CA GLU A 114 -28.48 -1.45 13.65
C GLU A 114 -28.94 -0.24 14.48
N ASN A 115 -28.43 -0.04 15.70
CA ASN A 115 -28.77 1.11 16.53
C ASN A 115 -28.14 2.39 16.00
N PHE A 116 -26.91 2.31 15.53
CA PHE A 116 -26.26 3.41 14.83
C PHE A 116 -27.04 3.82 13.58
N GLU A 117 -27.50 2.86 12.78
CA GLU A 117 -28.30 3.13 11.58
C GLU A 117 -29.66 3.76 11.94
N LYS A 118 -30.33 3.29 13.01
CA LYS A 118 -31.56 3.90 13.51
C LYS A 118 -31.33 5.34 13.97
N ALA A 119 -30.26 5.58 14.76
CA ALA A 119 -29.91 6.91 15.22
C ALA A 119 -29.58 7.83 14.03
N LEU A 120 -28.85 7.33 13.04
CA LEU A 120 -28.52 8.07 11.83
C LEU A 120 -29.78 8.49 11.06
N ASN A 121 -30.75 7.60 10.92
CA ASN A 121 -32.01 7.87 10.22
C ASN A 121 -32.90 8.91 10.95
N GLN A 122 -32.78 9.05 12.27
CA GLN A 122 -33.47 10.05 13.08
C GLN A 122 -32.70 11.37 13.17
N THR A 123 -31.43 11.38 12.79
CA THR A 123 -30.55 12.57 12.89
C THR A 123 -30.77 13.52 11.71
N GLU A 124 -30.98 14.81 12.01
CA GLU A 124 -31.02 15.84 10.98
C GLU A 124 -29.66 16.05 10.33
N SER A 125 -29.67 16.43 9.05
CA SER A 125 -28.43 16.75 8.33
C SER A 125 -27.75 18.00 8.87
N LEU A 126 -26.44 17.95 9.10
CA LEU A 126 -25.63 19.10 9.45
C LEU A 126 -25.66 20.14 8.30
N ARG A 127 -26.10 21.37 8.58
CA ARG A 127 -26.32 22.39 7.55
C ARG A 127 -25.02 23.01 7.04
N SER A 128 -24.05 23.25 7.93
CA SER A 128 -22.74 23.84 7.60
C SER A 128 -21.61 23.00 8.15
N ALA A 129 -20.50 22.94 7.43
CA ALA A 129 -19.29 22.25 7.90
C ALA A 129 -18.48 23.20 8.79
N PRO A 130 -18.21 22.87 10.08
CA PRO A 130 -17.30 23.65 10.91
C PRO A 130 -15.89 23.70 10.30
N GLY A 131 -15.41 22.56 9.76
CA GLY A 131 -14.11 22.43 9.14
C GLY A 131 -12.96 22.41 10.14
N PHE A 132 -11.74 22.34 9.61
CA PHE A 132 -10.52 22.36 10.41
C PHE A 132 -10.23 23.75 10.97
N SER A 133 -9.69 23.79 12.19
CA SER A 133 -9.29 25.03 12.88
C SER A 133 -8.24 25.83 12.10
N SER A 134 -7.46 25.19 11.26
CA SER A 134 -6.48 25.79 10.38
C SER A 134 -6.24 24.91 9.14
N PRO A 135 -5.80 25.46 8.00
CA PRO A 135 -5.43 24.67 6.82
C PRO A 135 -4.30 23.68 7.07
N ASN A 136 -3.48 23.95 8.09
CA ASN A 136 -2.35 23.10 8.48
C ASN A 136 -2.70 22.11 9.61
N ALA A 137 -3.95 22.11 10.11
CA ALA A 137 -4.39 21.13 11.10
C ALA A 137 -4.31 19.72 10.49
N ALA A 138 -3.85 18.73 11.29
CA ALA A 138 -3.75 17.36 10.85
C ALA A 138 -5.14 16.76 10.61
N ALA A 139 -5.45 16.44 9.37
CA ALA A 139 -6.72 15.89 8.97
C ALA A 139 -6.72 14.36 8.94
N ARG A 140 -5.59 13.78 8.54
CA ARG A 140 -5.46 12.33 8.43
C ARG A 140 -4.09 11.87 8.90
N TYR A 141 -4.07 10.77 9.67
CA TYR A 141 -2.84 10.11 10.05
C TYR A 141 -2.74 8.77 9.30
N PHE A 142 -1.56 8.51 8.75
CA PHE A 142 -1.22 7.23 8.15
C PHE A 142 -0.06 6.61 8.91
N PHE A 143 -0.06 5.28 9.01
CA PHE A 143 1.06 4.56 9.60
C PHE A 143 1.89 3.89 8.52
N THR A 144 3.18 3.79 8.77
CA THR A 144 4.12 3.01 7.97
C THR A 144 4.66 1.89 8.84
N SER A 145 4.78 0.70 8.28
CA SER A 145 5.50 -0.39 8.93
C SER A 145 7.00 -0.04 8.89
N GLY A 146 7.51 0.53 9.96
CA GLY A 146 8.94 0.81 10.09
C GLY A 146 9.76 -0.47 10.02
N THR A 147 10.96 -0.39 9.47
CA THR A 147 11.94 -1.49 9.48
C THR A 147 12.41 -1.85 10.90
N SER A 148 12.22 -0.95 11.86
CA SER A 148 12.49 -1.13 13.30
C SER A 148 11.40 -1.89 14.07
N GLY A 149 10.30 -2.27 13.40
CA GLY A 149 9.18 -2.99 14.02
C GLY A 149 8.12 -2.10 14.69
N GLU A 150 8.42 -0.86 15.05
CA GLU A 150 7.45 0.08 15.58
C GLU A 150 6.79 0.91 14.48
N PRO A 151 5.45 1.09 14.50
CA PRO A 151 4.75 1.86 13.49
C PRO A 151 5.12 3.35 13.60
N LYS A 152 5.47 3.97 12.47
CA LYS A 152 5.70 5.40 12.34
C LYS A 152 4.46 6.07 11.79
N TYR A 153 4.06 7.21 12.34
CA TYR A 153 2.85 7.93 11.93
C TYR A 153 3.20 9.20 11.16
N LEU A 154 2.44 9.45 10.11
CA LEU A 154 2.50 10.65 9.30
C LEU A 154 1.21 11.44 9.48
N ALA A 155 1.31 12.66 9.96
CA ALA A 155 0.19 13.60 10.04
C ALA A 155 0.11 14.42 8.76
N ILE A 156 -1.01 14.33 8.04
CA ILE A 156 -1.21 15.05 6.77
C ILE A 156 -2.34 16.06 6.96
N SER A 157 -2.06 17.33 6.66
CA SER A 157 -3.04 18.40 6.79
C SER A 157 -4.11 18.36 5.68
N ALA A 158 -5.26 18.99 5.94
CA ALA A 158 -6.30 19.15 4.92
C ALA A 158 -5.78 19.87 3.66
N LYS A 159 -4.90 20.87 3.84
CA LYS A 159 -4.23 21.56 2.76
C LYS A 159 -3.35 20.61 1.94
N ASP A 160 -2.48 19.84 2.60
CA ASP A 160 -1.56 18.94 1.91
C ASP A 160 -2.29 17.80 1.17
N ILE A 161 -3.41 17.32 1.71
CA ILE A 161 -4.29 16.36 1.03
C ILE A 161 -4.75 16.95 -0.32
N MET A 162 -5.28 18.16 -0.32
CA MET A 162 -5.79 18.80 -1.52
C MET A 162 -4.68 19.20 -2.50
N ASP A 163 -3.55 19.63 -1.99
CA ASP A 163 -2.39 20.02 -2.81
C ASP A 163 -1.75 18.79 -3.47
N ARG A 164 -1.62 17.68 -2.74
CA ARG A 164 -1.20 16.38 -3.31
C ARG A 164 -2.12 15.92 -4.43
N TYR A 165 -3.43 16.12 -4.29
CA TYR A 165 -4.37 15.81 -5.33
C TYR A 165 -4.18 16.69 -6.57
N ARG A 166 -4.08 18.01 -6.41
CA ARG A 166 -3.92 18.96 -7.52
C ARG A 166 -2.63 18.73 -8.30
N GLN A 167 -1.57 18.33 -7.63
CA GLN A 167 -0.26 18.09 -8.24
C GLN A 167 -0.15 16.72 -8.92
N GLN A 168 -0.96 15.74 -8.53
CA GLN A 168 -1.05 14.47 -9.22
C GLN A 168 -1.81 14.64 -10.56
N GLY A 169 -1.32 15.57 -11.39
CA GLY A 169 -1.71 15.64 -12.79
C GLY A 169 -1.58 14.28 -13.43
N SER A 170 -2.42 13.98 -14.39
CA SER A 170 -2.48 12.80 -15.26
C SER A 170 -1.31 11.78 -15.17
N SER A 171 -1.08 11.14 -14.01
CA SER A 171 -0.42 9.85 -14.03
C SER A 171 -1.29 8.91 -14.87
N GLU A 172 -0.73 8.01 -15.67
CA GLU A 172 -1.49 7.09 -16.51
C GLU A 172 -2.58 6.34 -15.73
N LEU A 173 -2.36 6.06 -14.43
CA LEU A 173 -3.36 5.51 -13.52
C LEU A 173 -4.54 6.45 -13.22
N VAL A 174 -4.32 7.75 -13.34
CA VAL A 174 -5.32 8.79 -13.06
C VAL A 174 -6.32 8.93 -14.21
N GLY A 175 -5.94 8.57 -15.41
CA GLY A 175 -6.81 8.52 -16.59
C GLY A 175 -7.81 7.36 -16.59
N GLU A 176 -7.53 6.30 -15.84
CA GLU A 176 -8.39 5.12 -15.74
C GLU A 176 -9.67 5.46 -14.97
N ARG A 177 -10.82 5.13 -15.57
CA ARG A 177 -12.11 5.60 -15.03
C ARG A 177 -12.67 4.69 -13.95
N GLU A 178 -12.75 3.40 -14.16
CA GLU A 178 -13.41 2.46 -13.25
C GLU A 178 -12.37 1.58 -12.57
N VAL A 179 -11.89 2.04 -11.39
CA VAL A 179 -10.86 1.37 -10.60
C VAL A 179 -11.47 0.66 -9.41
N LEU A 180 -11.37 -0.67 -9.37
CA LEU A 180 -11.62 -1.45 -8.16
C LEU A 180 -10.35 -1.48 -7.30
N ASN A 181 -10.46 -0.99 -6.08
CA ASN A 181 -9.37 -1.08 -5.12
C ASN A 181 -9.58 -2.27 -4.17
N LEU A 182 -8.55 -3.10 -4.07
CA LEU A 182 -8.54 -4.30 -3.22
C LEU A 182 -7.95 -4.04 -1.82
N SER A 183 -7.34 -2.88 -1.59
CA SER A 183 -6.71 -2.55 -0.31
C SER A 183 -7.73 -2.08 0.70
N LYS A 184 -7.50 -2.38 2.00
CA LYS A 184 -8.32 -1.86 3.10
C LYS A 184 -8.12 -0.36 3.28
N PHE A 185 -9.11 0.33 3.85
CA PHE A 185 -9.19 1.79 3.90
C PHE A 185 -8.09 2.47 4.74
N GLY A 186 -7.43 1.77 5.63
CA GLY A 186 -6.29 2.28 6.39
C GLY A 186 -5.03 2.61 5.57
N SER A 187 -4.95 2.16 4.31
CA SER A 187 -3.81 2.43 3.45
C SER A 187 -3.89 3.79 2.76
N THR A 188 -2.74 4.45 2.58
CA THR A 188 -2.62 5.71 1.82
C THR A 188 -3.14 5.56 0.39
N GLN A 189 -2.91 4.39 -0.22
CA GLN A 189 -3.35 4.09 -1.59
C GLN A 189 -4.87 4.08 -1.69
N ASN A 190 -5.57 3.39 -0.77
CA ASN A 190 -7.03 3.33 -0.78
C ASN A 190 -7.65 4.72 -0.55
N TYR A 191 -7.19 5.42 0.48
CA TYR A 191 -7.66 6.79 0.74
C TYR A 191 -7.49 7.69 -0.49
N ARG A 192 -6.35 7.61 -1.18
CA ARG A 192 -6.07 8.37 -2.40
C ARG A 192 -7.03 8.03 -3.53
N ILE A 193 -7.33 6.74 -3.75
CA ILE A 193 -8.25 6.30 -4.80
C ILE A 193 -9.67 6.78 -4.48
N ALA A 194 -10.14 6.65 -3.24
CA ALA A 194 -11.45 7.11 -2.79
C ALA A 194 -11.59 8.64 -2.95
N LEU A 195 -10.58 9.39 -2.50
CA LEU A 195 -10.55 10.85 -2.64
C LEU A 195 -10.57 11.26 -4.12
N ARG A 196 -9.75 10.60 -4.95
CA ARG A 196 -9.71 10.89 -6.39
C ARG A 196 -11.06 10.62 -7.05
N ALA A 197 -11.69 9.50 -6.74
CA ALA A 197 -13.02 9.17 -7.26
C ALA A 197 -14.04 10.27 -6.90
N LEU A 198 -14.05 10.73 -5.63
CA LEU A 198 -14.92 11.82 -5.20
C LEU A 198 -14.64 13.13 -5.94
N LEU A 199 -13.37 13.55 -6.02
CA LEU A 199 -12.98 14.83 -6.60
C LEU A 199 -13.23 14.91 -8.11
N ASP A 200 -13.17 13.76 -8.80
CA ASP A 200 -13.51 13.64 -10.23
C ASP A 200 -15.01 13.33 -10.46
N GLY A 201 -15.79 13.18 -9.40
CA GLY A 201 -17.18 12.78 -9.47
C GLY A 201 -17.37 11.36 -10.02
N ARG A 202 -16.46 10.44 -9.74
CA ARG A 202 -16.50 9.03 -10.17
C ARG A 202 -16.95 8.14 -9.04
N THR A 203 -17.26 6.89 -9.37
CA THR A 203 -17.60 5.87 -8.38
C THR A 203 -16.33 5.32 -7.73
N PHE A 204 -16.30 5.27 -6.42
CA PHE A 204 -15.33 4.52 -5.64
C PHE A 204 -15.80 3.09 -5.51
N TYR A 205 -15.10 2.16 -6.18
CA TYR A 205 -15.33 0.73 -6.07
C TYR A 205 -14.37 0.13 -5.05
N CYS A 206 -14.90 -0.55 -4.03
CA CYS A 206 -14.11 -1.24 -3.02
C CYS A 206 -14.70 -2.62 -2.72
N CYS A 207 -13.86 -3.53 -2.24
CA CYS A 207 -14.26 -4.85 -1.80
C CYS A 207 -13.35 -5.29 -0.66
N ASP A 208 -13.93 -5.54 0.52
CA ASP A 208 -13.19 -5.96 1.71
C ASP A 208 -13.07 -7.48 1.83
N PHE A 209 -13.77 -8.23 0.97
CA PHE A 209 -13.85 -9.69 1.01
C PHE A 209 -13.47 -10.33 -0.33
N PHE A 210 -12.62 -11.34 -0.26
CA PHE A 210 -12.13 -12.10 -1.41
C PHE A 210 -12.88 -13.44 -1.55
N ASP A 211 -14.22 -13.38 -1.61
CA ASP A 211 -15.11 -14.51 -1.81
C ASP A 211 -16.01 -14.29 -3.04
N TYR A 212 -17.19 -14.95 -3.10
CA TYR A 212 -18.15 -14.81 -4.21
C TYR A 212 -18.62 -13.37 -4.49
N ARG A 213 -18.43 -12.45 -3.56
CA ARG A 213 -18.83 -11.05 -3.70
C ARG A 213 -17.92 -10.28 -4.66
N LEU A 214 -16.62 -10.54 -4.62
CA LEU A 214 -15.65 -9.89 -5.52
C LEU A 214 -15.91 -10.19 -7.00
N PRO A 215 -16.09 -11.45 -7.46
CA PRO A 215 -16.50 -11.75 -8.83
C PRO A 215 -17.83 -11.08 -9.24
N LYS A 216 -18.77 -10.94 -8.31
CA LYS A 216 -20.04 -10.26 -8.56
C LYS A 216 -19.84 -8.79 -8.90
N ILE A 217 -18.98 -8.07 -8.17
CA ILE A 217 -18.61 -6.68 -8.46
C ILE A 217 -17.94 -6.58 -9.82
N LEU A 218 -16.93 -7.41 -10.10
CA LEU A 218 -16.17 -7.40 -11.36
C LEU A 218 -17.06 -7.67 -12.59
N ASN A 219 -18.12 -8.46 -12.43
CA ASN A 219 -19.04 -8.78 -13.52
C ASN A 219 -20.21 -7.79 -13.67
N LYS A 220 -20.66 -7.17 -12.56
CA LYS A 220 -21.78 -6.23 -12.57
C LYS A 220 -21.39 -4.85 -13.09
N TYR A 221 -20.22 -4.35 -12.67
CA TYR A 221 -19.79 -2.98 -12.96
C TYR A 221 -18.75 -2.90 -14.08
N PRO A 222 -18.59 -1.72 -14.74
CA PRO A 222 -17.67 -1.55 -15.87
C PRO A 222 -16.20 -1.41 -15.44
N ILE A 223 -15.75 -2.22 -14.47
CA ILE A 223 -14.40 -2.15 -13.91
C ILE A 223 -13.37 -2.60 -14.95
N ARG A 224 -12.44 -1.72 -15.28
CA ARG A 224 -11.35 -1.96 -16.21
C ARG A 224 -9.99 -2.04 -15.56
N THR A 225 -9.83 -1.42 -14.41
CA THR A 225 -8.58 -1.43 -13.65
C THR A 225 -8.80 -2.02 -12.27
N VAL A 226 -7.87 -2.86 -11.84
CA VAL A 226 -7.80 -3.39 -10.48
C VAL A 226 -6.51 -2.89 -9.83
N ALA A 227 -6.60 -2.34 -8.62
CA ALA A 227 -5.47 -1.86 -7.84
C ALA A 227 -5.38 -2.59 -6.50
N GLY A 228 -4.17 -3.07 -6.14
CA GLY A 228 -3.94 -3.76 -4.86
C GLY A 228 -2.48 -4.15 -4.66
N SER A 229 -2.18 -4.90 -3.60
CA SER A 229 -0.88 -5.55 -3.46
C SER A 229 -0.82 -6.84 -4.30
N PRO A 230 0.37 -7.38 -4.60
CA PRO A 230 0.49 -8.67 -5.28
C PRO A 230 -0.28 -9.81 -4.60
N VAL A 231 -0.31 -9.84 -3.27
CA VAL A 231 -1.07 -10.83 -2.48
C VAL A 231 -2.57 -10.65 -2.69
N GLN A 232 -3.07 -9.43 -2.67
CA GLN A 232 -4.50 -9.15 -2.88
C GLN A 232 -4.95 -9.51 -4.30
N VAL A 233 -4.11 -9.26 -5.30
CA VAL A 233 -4.38 -9.69 -6.69
C VAL A 233 -4.41 -11.21 -6.79
N SER A 234 -3.50 -11.92 -6.10
CA SER A 234 -3.52 -13.38 -6.03
C SER A 234 -4.81 -13.90 -5.38
N SER A 235 -5.23 -13.33 -4.25
CA SER A 235 -6.50 -13.67 -3.59
C SER A 235 -7.73 -13.39 -4.46
N MET A 236 -7.70 -12.33 -5.28
CA MET A 236 -8.74 -12.08 -6.29
C MET A 236 -8.81 -13.20 -7.32
N ILE A 237 -7.65 -13.66 -7.82
CA ILE A 237 -7.60 -14.79 -8.77
C ILE A 237 -8.14 -16.05 -8.13
N ASP A 238 -7.78 -16.35 -6.87
CA ASP A 238 -8.31 -17.50 -6.13
C ASP A 238 -9.84 -17.47 -6.01
N SER A 239 -10.40 -16.29 -5.70
CA SER A 239 -11.85 -16.08 -5.65
C SER A 239 -12.53 -16.32 -7.02
N LEU A 240 -11.91 -15.88 -8.12
CA LEU A 240 -12.41 -16.14 -9.47
C LEU A 240 -12.39 -17.65 -9.82
N ILE A 241 -11.31 -18.34 -9.45
CA ILE A 241 -11.16 -19.79 -9.68
C ILE A 241 -12.23 -20.56 -8.88
N GLN A 242 -12.34 -20.28 -7.58
CA GLN A 242 -13.29 -20.97 -6.68
C GLN A 242 -14.74 -20.81 -7.11
N THR A 243 -15.09 -19.66 -7.70
CA THR A 243 -16.45 -19.39 -8.16
C THR A 243 -16.67 -19.76 -9.63
N GLY A 244 -15.65 -20.22 -10.35
CA GLY A 244 -15.72 -20.45 -11.80
C GLY A 244 -16.00 -19.19 -12.61
N SER A 245 -15.74 -18.01 -12.03
CA SER A 245 -16.06 -16.72 -12.63
C SER A 245 -14.90 -16.20 -13.46
N LYS A 246 -15.22 -15.33 -14.44
CA LYS A 246 -14.24 -14.58 -15.24
C LYS A 246 -14.47 -13.08 -15.05
N ALA A 247 -13.43 -12.29 -15.28
CA ALA A 247 -13.49 -10.83 -15.26
C ALA A 247 -12.97 -10.22 -16.59
N PRO A 248 -13.68 -10.43 -17.70
CA PRO A 248 -13.19 -10.14 -19.06
C PRO A 248 -13.03 -8.65 -19.35
N ARG A 249 -13.59 -7.77 -18.51
CA ARG A 249 -13.47 -6.31 -18.66
C ARG A 249 -12.19 -5.74 -18.07
N VAL A 250 -11.50 -6.47 -17.19
CA VAL A 250 -10.24 -6.01 -16.57
C VAL A 250 -9.15 -5.97 -17.64
N GLN A 251 -8.62 -4.78 -17.88
CA GLN A 251 -7.61 -4.48 -18.91
C GLN A 251 -6.29 -4.03 -18.30
N THR A 252 -6.33 -3.59 -17.04
CA THR A 252 -5.15 -3.08 -16.33
C THR A 252 -5.12 -3.62 -14.90
N ILE A 253 -3.98 -4.11 -14.46
CA ILE A 253 -3.74 -4.52 -13.08
C ILE A 253 -2.55 -3.72 -12.55
N VAL A 254 -2.76 -3.00 -11.45
CA VAL A 254 -1.76 -2.16 -10.82
C VAL A 254 -1.46 -2.69 -9.45
N MET A 255 -0.24 -3.16 -9.26
CA MET A 255 0.22 -3.64 -7.97
C MET A 255 1.11 -2.62 -7.29
N GLY A 256 1.03 -2.52 -5.96
CA GLY A 256 1.84 -1.62 -5.16
C GLY A 256 2.16 -2.19 -3.78
N GLY A 257 3.10 -1.55 -3.08
CA GLY A 257 3.57 -1.96 -1.75
C GLY A 257 4.73 -2.95 -1.79
N SER A 258 4.76 -3.86 -2.77
CA SER A 258 5.90 -4.74 -3.07
C SER A 258 5.93 -5.07 -4.57
N ALA A 259 7.05 -5.59 -5.06
CA ALA A 259 7.13 -6.13 -6.41
C ALA A 259 6.47 -7.53 -6.46
N PRO A 260 5.70 -7.87 -7.52
CA PRO A 260 5.19 -9.22 -7.71
C PRO A 260 6.31 -10.19 -8.08
N ASN A 261 6.18 -11.45 -7.69
CA ASN A 261 7.06 -12.52 -8.13
C ASN A 261 6.62 -13.11 -9.50
N GLN A 262 7.46 -13.98 -10.07
CA GLN A 262 7.21 -14.56 -11.40
C GLN A 262 5.92 -15.40 -11.45
N GLU A 263 5.63 -16.16 -10.39
CA GLU A 263 4.41 -16.98 -10.32
C GLU A 263 3.15 -16.12 -10.29
N GLN A 264 3.17 -15.02 -9.53
CA GLN A 264 2.06 -14.06 -9.50
C GLN A 264 1.83 -13.42 -10.86
N ILE A 265 2.89 -13.02 -11.56
CA ILE A 265 2.81 -12.47 -12.92
C ILE A 265 2.22 -13.51 -13.90
N LYS A 266 2.71 -14.74 -13.85
CA LYS A 266 2.22 -15.85 -14.67
C LYS A 266 0.74 -16.09 -14.43
N ARG A 267 0.30 -16.21 -13.17
CA ARG A 267 -1.11 -16.38 -12.82
C ARG A 267 -2.00 -15.25 -13.34
N ILE A 268 -1.51 -14.01 -13.32
CA ILE A 268 -2.26 -12.88 -13.90
C ILE A 268 -2.44 -13.09 -15.41
N HIS A 269 -1.39 -13.46 -16.14
CA HIS A 269 -1.47 -13.70 -17.59
C HIS A 269 -2.36 -14.89 -17.97
N GLU A 270 -2.45 -15.92 -17.11
CA GLU A 270 -3.33 -17.07 -17.32
C GLU A 270 -4.83 -16.71 -17.17
N HIS A 271 -5.16 -15.69 -16.38
CA HIS A 271 -6.54 -15.34 -16.06
C HIS A 271 -7.02 -14.04 -16.70
N PHE A 272 -6.09 -13.15 -17.11
CA PHE A 272 -6.40 -11.83 -17.65
C PHE A 272 -5.58 -11.52 -18.91
N ASN A 273 -6.25 -10.94 -19.90
CA ASN A 273 -5.56 -10.25 -20.99
C ASN A 273 -5.41 -8.77 -20.62
N ALA A 274 -4.55 -8.48 -19.64
CA ALA A 274 -4.39 -7.17 -19.04
C ALA A 274 -2.94 -6.69 -19.07
N ARG A 275 -2.74 -5.37 -19.18
CA ARG A 275 -1.45 -4.74 -18.90
C ARG A 275 -1.20 -4.80 -17.38
N ILE A 276 0.03 -5.07 -17.01
CA ILE A 276 0.42 -5.22 -15.59
C ILE A 276 1.42 -4.12 -15.26
N PHE A 277 1.18 -3.45 -14.14
CA PHE A 277 2.05 -2.41 -13.64
C PHE A 277 2.42 -2.65 -12.18
N ASN A 278 3.65 -2.28 -11.83
CA ASN A 278 4.09 -2.12 -10.44
C ASN A 278 4.20 -0.63 -10.12
N SER A 279 3.42 -0.16 -9.16
CA SER A 279 3.41 1.22 -8.68
C SER A 279 4.41 1.36 -7.54
N TYR A 280 5.43 2.18 -7.74
CA TYR A 280 6.41 2.51 -6.71
C TYR A 280 6.08 3.85 -6.07
N GLY A 281 6.19 3.89 -4.75
CA GLY A 281 5.94 5.06 -3.92
C GLY A 281 5.99 4.75 -2.44
N SER A 282 5.79 5.74 -1.62
CA SER A 282 5.79 5.63 -0.16
C SER A 282 4.63 6.43 0.46
N THR A 283 4.33 6.17 1.72
CA THR A 283 3.32 6.95 2.46
C THR A 283 3.74 8.42 2.58
N GLU A 284 5.03 8.66 2.73
CA GLU A 284 5.66 9.96 2.93
C GLU A 284 5.50 10.89 1.72
N LEU A 285 5.67 10.33 0.54
CA LEU A 285 5.61 11.11 -0.72
C LEU A 285 4.34 10.85 -1.54
N GLY A 286 3.76 9.68 -1.39
CA GLY A 286 2.71 9.17 -2.27
C GLY A 286 3.31 8.43 -3.48
N PHE A 287 2.69 8.60 -4.64
CA PHE A 287 3.13 8.00 -5.90
C PHE A 287 4.43 8.64 -6.40
N VAL A 288 5.38 7.82 -6.84
CA VAL A 288 6.69 8.22 -7.38
C VAL A 288 6.84 7.80 -8.83
N SER A 289 6.68 6.51 -9.15
CA SER A 289 6.84 5.99 -10.51
C SER A 289 5.95 4.79 -10.80
N LEU A 290 5.71 4.55 -12.09
CA LEU A 290 4.96 3.43 -12.61
C LEU A 290 5.85 2.58 -13.51
N HIS A 291 5.94 1.29 -13.21
CA HIS A 291 6.78 0.31 -13.89
C HIS A 291 5.89 -0.69 -14.62
N GLU A 292 5.91 -0.72 -15.94
CA GLU A 292 5.20 -1.74 -16.69
C GLU A 292 5.93 -3.09 -16.58
N ILE A 293 5.17 -4.17 -16.52
CA ILE A 293 5.70 -5.54 -16.52
C ILE A 293 5.49 -6.12 -17.91
N VAL A 294 6.58 -6.35 -18.63
CA VAL A 294 6.57 -6.85 -20.00
C VAL A 294 7.36 -8.17 -20.05
N ASN A 295 6.74 -9.22 -20.58
CA ASN A 295 7.35 -10.56 -20.65
C ASN A 295 7.92 -11.04 -19.30
N GLY A 296 7.17 -10.78 -18.21
CA GLY A 296 7.58 -11.15 -16.87
C GLY A 296 8.65 -10.28 -16.21
N LYS A 297 9.15 -9.23 -16.89
CA LYS A 297 10.18 -8.33 -16.36
C LYS A 297 9.59 -6.97 -15.98
N ILE A 298 9.96 -6.47 -14.81
CA ILE A 298 9.64 -5.10 -14.37
C ILE A 298 10.56 -4.14 -15.12
N MET A 299 9.97 -3.30 -15.94
CA MET A 299 10.71 -2.31 -16.75
C MET A 299 11.04 -1.07 -15.92
N GLY A 300 11.98 -0.24 -16.42
CA GLY A 300 12.25 1.06 -15.81
C GLY A 300 11.01 1.93 -15.70
N GLY A 301 10.77 2.50 -14.52
CA GLY A 301 9.55 3.26 -14.22
C GLY A 301 9.66 4.72 -14.63
N SER A 302 8.61 5.23 -15.29
CA SER A 302 8.47 6.67 -15.54
C SER A 302 8.22 7.39 -14.22
N ILE A 303 9.06 8.39 -13.92
CA ILE A 303 8.96 9.18 -12.68
C ILE A 303 7.87 10.24 -12.86
N SER A 304 7.05 10.44 -11.83
CA SER A 304 6.04 11.49 -11.80
C SER A 304 6.69 12.88 -11.95
N PRO A 305 6.18 13.77 -12.82
CA PRO A 305 6.84 15.05 -13.13
C PRO A 305 7.06 15.98 -11.93
N GLU A 306 6.25 15.83 -10.90
CA GLU A 306 6.36 16.61 -9.66
C GLU A 306 7.39 16.09 -8.66
N VAL A 307 8.03 14.95 -8.94
CA VAL A 307 9.02 14.30 -8.08
C VAL A 307 10.43 14.63 -8.56
N LYS A 308 11.20 15.32 -7.73
CA LYS A 308 12.65 15.44 -7.90
C LYS A 308 13.27 14.18 -7.33
N LEU A 309 13.88 13.34 -8.17
CA LEU A 309 14.52 12.10 -7.78
C LEU A 309 16.00 12.17 -8.13
N GLU A 310 16.85 11.70 -7.23
CA GLU A 310 18.29 11.60 -7.41
C GLU A 310 18.78 10.24 -6.92
N ILE A 311 19.84 9.74 -7.58
CA ILE A 311 20.62 8.60 -7.12
C ILE A 311 21.95 9.15 -6.60
N VAL A 312 22.34 8.75 -5.39
CA VAL A 312 23.54 9.28 -4.72
C VAL A 312 24.41 8.16 -4.16
N ASP A 313 25.69 8.47 -3.96
CA ASP A 313 26.63 7.60 -3.24
C ASP A 313 26.53 7.74 -1.71
N ASP A 314 27.39 7.03 -0.97
CA ASP A 314 27.42 7.07 0.50
C ASP A 314 27.83 8.46 1.07
N GLU A 315 28.45 9.35 0.25
CA GLU A 315 28.80 10.73 0.58
C GLU A 315 27.77 11.76 0.08
N ASN A 316 26.56 11.30 -0.32
CA ASN A 316 25.48 12.13 -0.86
C ASN A 316 25.79 12.85 -2.20
N ARG A 317 26.81 12.44 -2.95
CA ARG A 317 27.12 12.99 -4.26
C ARG A 317 26.23 12.34 -5.31
N LYS A 318 25.64 13.16 -6.18
CA LYS A 318 24.78 12.67 -7.25
C LYS A 318 25.56 11.82 -8.26
N LEU A 319 25.02 10.66 -8.58
CA LEU A 319 25.56 9.70 -9.56
C LEU A 319 24.99 9.96 -10.97
N ASN A 320 25.69 9.49 -11.99
CA ASN A 320 25.25 9.55 -13.38
C ASN A 320 24.23 8.45 -13.68
N ASN A 321 23.53 8.57 -14.81
CA ASN A 321 22.66 7.51 -15.31
C ASN A 321 23.45 6.21 -15.51
N GLY A 322 22.85 5.06 -15.17
CA GLY A 322 23.47 3.75 -15.20
C GLY A 322 24.23 3.39 -13.92
N GLU A 323 24.60 4.35 -13.06
CA GLU A 323 25.28 4.09 -11.80
C GLU A 323 24.27 3.80 -10.69
N SER A 324 24.46 2.71 -9.96
CA SER A 324 23.58 2.29 -8.86
C SER A 324 24.00 2.94 -7.55
N GLY A 325 23.03 3.45 -6.79
CA GLY A 325 23.25 4.10 -5.51
C GLY A 325 21.98 4.18 -4.67
N ILE A 326 22.01 5.06 -3.65
CA ILE A 326 20.90 5.34 -2.76
C ILE A 326 19.89 6.23 -3.47
N VAL A 327 18.63 5.81 -3.47
CA VAL A 327 17.52 6.62 -4.00
C VAL A 327 17.12 7.66 -2.96
N ARG A 328 17.08 8.93 -3.38
CA ARG A 328 16.45 10.00 -2.61
C ARG A 328 15.50 10.80 -3.47
N TYR A 329 14.45 11.33 -2.87
CA TYR A 329 13.50 12.12 -3.63
C TYR A 329 12.83 13.21 -2.80
N ALA A 330 12.41 14.27 -3.47
CA ALA A 330 11.71 15.40 -2.90
C ALA A 330 10.48 15.78 -3.73
N LYS A 331 9.51 16.39 -3.08
CA LYS A 331 8.29 16.91 -3.69
C LYS A 331 7.81 18.12 -2.89
N ALA A 332 7.26 19.14 -3.54
CA ALA A 332 6.88 20.39 -2.90
C ALA A 332 6.00 20.24 -1.65
N ASN A 333 5.08 19.26 -1.65
CA ASN A 333 4.13 19.02 -0.55
C ASN A 333 4.31 17.63 0.06
N MET A 334 5.54 17.13 0.15
CA MET A 334 5.82 15.93 0.93
C MET A 334 5.72 16.24 2.43
N THR A 335 5.47 15.20 3.20
CA THR A 335 5.51 15.28 4.67
C THR A 335 6.91 15.67 5.12
N LYS A 336 7.01 16.53 6.13
CA LYS A 336 8.31 17.03 6.64
C LYS A 336 8.90 16.15 7.75
N GLY A 337 8.23 15.07 8.13
CA GLY A 337 8.69 14.16 9.18
C GLY A 337 7.55 13.30 9.72
N TYR A 338 7.92 12.48 10.71
CA TYR A 338 7.00 11.58 11.40
C TYR A 338 6.42 12.24 12.64
N TYR A 339 5.14 11.96 12.90
CA TYR A 339 4.44 12.47 14.07
C TYR A 339 5.06 11.95 15.35
N LYS A 340 5.46 12.87 16.25
CA LYS A 340 6.11 12.59 17.55
C LYS A 340 7.35 11.67 17.48
N SER A 341 8.06 11.65 16.34
CA SER A 341 9.29 10.87 16.18
C SER A 341 10.37 11.69 15.50
N SER A 342 11.13 12.48 16.29
CA SER A 342 12.24 13.30 15.79
C SER A 342 13.40 12.44 15.30
N GLU A 343 13.69 11.32 15.98
CA GLU A 343 14.75 10.39 15.59
C GLU A 343 14.51 9.82 14.19
N ALA A 344 13.35 9.21 13.96
CA ALA A 344 13.01 8.71 12.64
C ALA A 344 12.91 9.83 11.60
N THR A 345 12.46 11.02 11.99
CA THR A 345 12.43 12.18 11.08
C THR A 345 13.84 12.52 10.62
N ASN A 346 14.81 12.65 11.53
CA ASN A 346 16.19 12.97 11.19
C ASN A 346 16.89 11.86 10.39
N GLU A 347 16.52 10.60 10.61
CA GLU A 347 17.04 9.46 9.86
C GLU A 347 16.62 9.50 8.40
N PHE A 348 15.31 9.71 8.13
CA PHE A 348 14.73 9.53 6.80
C PHE A 348 14.55 10.85 6.03
N PHE A 349 14.52 12.00 6.70
CA PHE A 349 14.37 13.30 6.07
C PHE A 349 15.62 14.12 6.33
N GLN A 350 16.44 14.31 5.30
CA GLN A 350 17.69 15.06 5.38
C GLN A 350 17.65 16.19 4.34
N GLU A 351 17.96 17.40 4.77
CA GLU A 351 17.84 18.60 3.94
C GLU A 351 16.41 18.73 3.38
N GLU A 352 16.27 18.71 2.06
CA GLU A 352 14.97 18.75 1.36
C GLU A 352 14.52 17.39 0.84
N PHE A 353 15.29 16.30 1.09
CA PHE A 353 15.03 14.98 0.54
C PHE A 353 14.53 14.00 1.59
N PHE A 354 13.71 13.08 1.10
CA PHE A 354 13.35 11.85 1.81
C PHE A 354 14.16 10.69 1.27
N TYR A 355 14.71 9.89 2.17
CA TYR A 355 15.51 8.70 1.91
C TYR A 355 14.71 7.46 2.27
N PRO A 356 14.06 6.78 1.32
CA PRO A 356 13.21 5.61 1.61
C PRO A 356 13.99 4.37 2.06
N GLY A 357 15.33 4.41 1.96
CA GLY A 357 16.19 3.26 2.16
C GLY A 357 16.22 2.32 0.96
N ASP A 358 15.84 2.79 -0.24
CA ASP A 358 15.91 2.02 -1.46
C ASP A 358 17.22 2.25 -2.22
N LEU A 359 17.68 1.21 -2.93
CA LEU A 359 18.79 1.26 -3.87
C LEU A 359 18.24 1.21 -5.30
N GLY A 360 18.87 1.92 -6.22
CA GLY A 360 18.42 1.96 -7.62
C GLY A 360 19.35 2.73 -8.53
N PHE A 361 18.95 2.85 -9.78
CA PHE A 361 19.63 3.67 -10.78
C PHE A 361 18.62 4.27 -11.77
N LEU A 362 19.03 5.31 -12.46
CA LEU A 362 18.30 5.84 -13.62
C LEU A 362 18.94 5.29 -14.90
N ASP A 363 18.13 4.80 -15.82
CA ASP A 363 18.62 4.42 -17.15
C ASP A 363 18.85 5.67 -18.04
N ASP A 364 19.38 5.47 -19.27
CA ASP A 364 19.66 6.55 -20.21
C ASP A 364 18.43 7.36 -20.62
N LEU A 365 17.22 6.80 -20.43
CA LEU A 365 15.94 7.48 -20.65
C LEU A 365 15.42 8.17 -19.39
N GLY A 366 16.18 8.19 -18.30
CA GLY A 366 15.79 8.76 -17.01
C GLY A 366 14.71 7.95 -16.28
N ARG A 367 14.52 6.67 -16.60
CA ARG A 367 13.56 5.80 -15.94
C ARG A 367 14.20 5.15 -14.72
N LEU A 368 13.43 5.07 -13.63
CA LEU A 368 13.89 4.50 -12.36
C LEU A 368 13.87 2.97 -12.39
N HIS A 369 14.96 2.38 -11.94
CA HIS A 369 15.09 0.96 -11.64
C HIS A 369 15.41 0.77 -10.16
N ILE A 370 14.51 0.13 -9.40
CA ILE A 370 14.76 -0.24 -8.01
C ILE A 370 15.49 -1.58 -7.98
N THR A 371 16.65 -1.61 -7.35
CA THR A 371 17.50 -2.79 -7.28
C THR A 371 17.51 -3.47 -5.92
N GLY A 372 17.04 -2.81 -4.84
CA GLY A 372 16.96 -3.39 -3.50
C GLY A 372 16.75 -2.36 -2.42
N ARG A 373 17.13 -2.74 -1.17
CA ARG A 373 17.05 -1.87 0.00
C ARG A 373 18.39 -1.79 0.74
N THR A 374 18.70 -0.63 1.29
CA THR A 374 19.95 -0.40 2.04
C THR A 374 20.04 -1.26 3.29
N ASN A 375 18.93 -1.42 4.02
CA ASN A 375 18.86 -2.21 5.25
C ASN A 375 18.65 -3.72 5.00
N GLU A 376 18.44 -4.15 3.76
CA GLU A 376 18.35 -5.56 3.38
C GLU A 376 19.69 -6.08 2.84
N VAL A 377 20.67 -5.21 2.64
CA VAL A 377 22.00 -5.59 2.18
C VAL A 377 22.63 -6.59 3.13
N ILE A 378 22.98 -7.77 2.63
CA ILE A 378 23.66 -8.80 3.41
C ILE A 378 25.13 -8.45 3.49
N ASN A 379 25.67 -8.36 4.71
CA ASN A 379 27.09 -8.09 4.94
C ASN A 379 27.83 -9.42 5.19
N LEU A 380 28.59 -9.85 4.22
CA LEU A 380 29.39 -11.08 4.31
C LEU A 380 30.85 -10.71 4.64
N ALA A 381 31.12 -10.49 5.92
CA ALA A 381 32.48 -10.14 6.40
C ALA A 381 33.09 -8.94 5.66
N GLY A 382 32.31 -7.87 5.45
CA GLY A 382 32.74 -6.63 4.78
C GLY A 382 32.34 -6.54 3.30
N VAL A 383 31.90 -7.64 2.70
CA VAL A 383 31.35 -7.62 1.33
C VAL A 383 29.85 -7.38 1.40
N LYS A 384 29.38 -6.25 0.92
CA LYS A 384 27.94 -5.89 0.85
C LYS A 384 27.30 -6.60 -0.35
N VAL A 385 26.31 -7.44 -0.10
CA VAL A 385 25.56 -8.20 -1.12
C VAL A 385 24.12 -7.75 -1.15
N ASN A 386 23.65 -7.29 -2.29
CA ASN A 386 22.25 -6.96 -2.48
C ASN A 386 21.44 -8.27 -2.70
N PRO A 387 20.53 -8.64 -1.78
CA PRO A 387 19.78 -9.89 -1.88
C PRO A 387 18.92 -9.95 -3.15
N LYS A 388 18.42 -8.82 -3.64
CA LYS A 388 17.62 -8.77 -4.87
C LYS A 388 18.39 -9.27 -6.09
N ILE A 389 19.67 -8.93 -6.22
CA ILE A 389 20.52 -9.42 -7.31
C ILE A 389 20.66 -10.95 -7.22
N VAL A 390 20.86 -11.47 -6.01
CA VAL A 390 20.98 -12.91 -5.75
C VAL A 390 19.68 -13.64 -6.11
N GLU A 391 18.55 -13.07 -5.73
CA GLU A 391 17.21 -13.59 -6.03
C GLU A 391 16.89 -13.56 -7.52
N ASP A 392 17.26 -12.48 -8.22
CA ASP A 392 17.06 -12.37 -9.66
C ASP A 392 17.90 -13.41 -10.43
N ILE A 393 19.12 -13.73 -9.96
CA ILE A 393 19.92 -14.83 -10.50
C ILE A 393 19.17 -16.16 -10.31
N ALA A 394 18.68 -16.45 -9.11
CA ALA A 394 17.94 -17.68 -8.84
C ALA A 394 16.69 -17.80 -9.71
N LEU A 395 15.90 -16.72 -9.78
CA LEU A 395 14.66 -16.64 -10.56
C LEU A 395 14.90 -16.72 -12.08
N SER A 396 16.13 -16.47 -12.57
CA SER A 396 16.48 -16.63 -13.97
C SER A 396 16.71 -18.10 -14.38
N VAL A 397 16.79 -19.01 -13.42
CA VAL A 397 16.99 -20.45 -13.67
C VAL A 397 15.66 -21.12 -13.95
N PRO A 398 15.54 -21.88 -15.07
CA PRO A 398 14.32 -22.62 -15.36
C PRO A 398 13.90 -23.53 -14.20
N GLY A 399 12.63 -23.49 -13.83
CA GLY A 399 12.11 -24.32 -12.73
C GLY A 399 12.29 -23.73 -11.32
N VAL A 400 12.78 -22.48 -11.17
CA VAL A 400 12.71 -21.72 -9.92
C VAL A 400 11.52 -20.77 -9.99
N SER A 401 10.52 -20.92 -9.11
CA SER A 401 9.31 -20.09 -9.10
C SER A 401 9.37 -18.93 -8.09
N ASP A 402 10.09 -19.11 -6.97
CA ASP A 402 10.35 -18.05 -5.99
C ASP A 402 11.72 -18.26 -5.33
N ALA A 403 12.33 -17.18 -4.83
CA ALA A 403 13.63 -17.24 -4.17
C ALA A 403 13.81 -16.14 -3.13
N ALA A 404 14.63 -16.41 -2.11
CA ALA A 404 15.03 -15.45 -1.10
C ALA A 404 16.48 -15.65 -0.69
N ALA A 405 17.26 -14.58 -0.72
CA ALA A 405 18.64 -14.56 -0.24
C ALA A 405 18.69 -14.13 1.23
N PHE A 406 19.54 -14.78 2.03
CA PHE A 406 19.73 -14.46 3.44
C PHE A 406 21.13 -14.87 3.89
N SER A 407 21.52 -14.41 5.08
CA SER A 407 22.79 -14.85 5.69
C SER A 407 22.57 -16.03 6.65
N LEU A 408 23.57 -16.88 6.71
CA LEU A 408 23.70 -17.94 7.72
C LEU A 408 25.03 -17.75 8.44
N THR A 409 25.01 -17.75 9.76
CA THR A 409 26.22 -17.76 10.55
C THR A 409 26.78 -19.18 10.61
N ASP A 410 28.00 -19.39 10.10
CA ASP A 410 28.66 -20.68 10.17
C ASP A 410 29.16 -21.01 11.60
N LYS A 411 29.66 -22.25 11.79
CA LYS A 411 30.15 -22.71 13.10
C LYS A 411 31.33 -21.88 13.66
N LYS A 412 31.93 -21.02 12.83
CA LYS A 412 33.03 -20.13 13.21
C LYS A 412 32.57 -18.70 13.47
N GLY A 413 31.25 -18.44 13.43
CA GLY A 413 30.68 -17.11 13.60
C GLY A 413 30.77 -16.22 12.37
N VAL A 414 31.05 -16.78 11.19
CA VAL A 414 31.18 -16.03 9.95
C VAL A 414 29.87 -16.07 9.16
N GLU A 415 29.38 -14.89 8.76
CA GLU A 415 28.19 -14.77 7.89
C GLU A 415 28.48 -15.29 6.47
N ARG A 416 27.61 -16.16 5.99
CA ARG A 416 27.67 -16.81 4.69
C ARG A 416 26.37 -16.58 3.92
N LEU A 417 26.46 -16.40 2.60
CA LEU A 417 25.30 -16.29 1.73
C LEU A 417 24.56 -17.65 1.63
N ALA A 418 23.26 -17.63 1.84
CA ALA A 418 22.36 -18.75 1.56
C ALA A 418 21.22 -18.29 0.67
N VAL A 419 20.65 -19.22 -0.09
CA VAL A 419 19.53 -18.98 -0.99
C VAL A 419 18.45 -20.02 -0.74
N ALA A 420 17.29 -19.59 -0.27
CA ALA A 420 16.08 -20.40 -0.28
C ALA A 420 15.41 -20.30 -1.65
N PHE A 421 14.85 -21.39 -2.14
CA PHE A 421 14.15 -21.38 -3.42
C PHE A 421 12.97 -22.35 -3.43
N VAL A 422 11.95 -21.99 -4.22
CA VAL A 422 10.78 -22.84 -4.49
C VAL A 422 10.96 -23.44 -5.87
N LYS A 423 10.95 -24.77 -5.96
CA LYS A 423 11.06 -25.47 -7.25
C LYS A 423 9.72 -25.56 -7.98
N SER A 424 9.78 -25.55 -9.29
CA SER A 424 8.67 -25.85 -10.18
C SER A 424 9.09 -26.89 -11.23
N PHE A 425 8.19 -27.22 -12.16
CA PHE A 425 8.47 -28.22 -13.18
C PHE A 425 9.73 -27.89 -13.98
N GLY A 426 10.60 -28.88 -14.16
CA GLY A 426 11.83 -28.77 -14.93
C GLY A 426 13.06 -28.31 -14.15
N PHE A 427 12.95 -28.05 -12.84
CA PHE A 427 14.07 -27.63 -11.99
C PHE A 427 15.23 -28.63 -11.96
N LYS A 428 16.46 -28.13 -12.08
CA LYS A 428 17.69 -28.89 -11.86
C LYS A 428 18.66 -28.09 -11.00
N LEU A 429 19.05 -28.65 -9.87
CA LEU A 429 19.96 -27.98 -8.91
C LEU A 429 21.30 -27.61 -9.54
N VAL A 430 21.84 -28.43 -10.42
CA VAL A 430 23.11 -28.18 -11.12
C VAL A 430 23.04 -26.89 -11.96
N GLU A 431 21.91 -26.65 -12.64
CA GLU A 431 21.71 -25.43 -13.42
C GLU A 431 21.70 -24.19 -12.52
N LEU A 432 21.11 -24.28 -11.32
CA LEU A 432 21.13 -23.23 -10.31
C LEU A 432 22.56 -22.95 -9.82
N GLU A 433 23.29 -23.98 -9.42
CA GLU A 433 24.69 -23.86 -8.96
C GLU A 433 25.61 -23.28 -10.03
N ASP A 434 25.50 -23.73 -11.29
CA ASP A 434 26.31 -23.24 -12.39
C ASP A 434 25.98 -21.78 -12.72
N LYS A 435 24.69 -21.39 -12.66
CA LYS A 435 24.28 -20.01 -12.87
C LYS A 435 24.88 -19.09 -11.82
N PHE A 436 24.83 -19.46 -10.55
CA PHE A 436 25.43 -18.69 -9.46
C PHE A 436 26.95 -18.59 -9.61
N ARG A 437 27.62 -19.68 -9.98
CA ARG A 437 29.06 -19.70 -10.20
C ARG A 437 29.49 -18.77 -11.34
N SER A 438 28.67 -18.65 -12.38
CA SER A 438 28.96 -17.78 -13.53
C SER A 438 28.71 -16.31 -13.25
N GLU A 439 27.67 -15.97 -12.49
CA GLU A 439 27.21 -14.60 -12.25
C GLU A 439 27.88 -13.96 -11.01
N LEU A 440 28.06 -14.72 -9.91
CA LEU A 440 28.66 -14.26 -8.66
C LEU A 440 30.12 -14.69 -8.54
N LYS A 441 30.98 -14.15 -9.40
CA LYS A 441 32.41 -14.55 -9.49
C LYS A 441 33.21 -14.40 -8.19
N SER A 442 32.82 -13.45 -7.31
CA SER A 442 33.55 -13.11 -6.08
C SER A 442 32.82 -13.56 -4.80
N ILE A 443 31.62 -14.10 -4.89
CA ILE A 443 30.79 -14.47 -3.75
C ILE A 443 30.28 -15.90 -3.95
N SER A 444 30.56 -16.78 -3.00
CA SER A 444 30.05 -18.16 -3.03
C SER A 444 28.78 -18.30 -2.19
N VAL A 445 27.79 -19.00 -2.72
CA VAL A 445 26.62 -19.42 -1.96
C VAL A 445 27.01 -20.63 -1.12
N ALA A 446 26.88 -20.52 0.21
CA ALA A 446 27.25 -21.59 1.14
C ALA A 446 26.17 -22.68 1.20
N LYS A 447 24.91 -22.33 0.94
CA LYS A 447 23.80 -23.27 1.01
C LYS A 447 22.64 -22.84 0.10
N PHE A 448 22.14 -23.80 -0.69
CA PHE A 448 20.84 -23.73 -1.34
C PHE A 448 19.83 -24.53 -0.51
N VAL A 449 18.68 -23.93 -0.20
CA VAL A 449 17.64 -24.53 0.64
C VAL A 449 16.34 -24.59 -0.15
N GLU A 450 15.89 -25.80 -0.46
CA GLU A 450 14.56 -26.00 -1.06
C GLU A 450 13.48 -25.79 0.00
N VAL A 451 12.45 -25.01 -0.32
CA VAL A 451 11.29 -24.76 0.53
C VAL A 451 10.00 -24.84 -0.30
N ASP A 452 8.89 -25.15 0.36
CA ASP A 452 7.58 -25.18 -0.30
C ASP A 452 7.09 -23.76 -0.64
N GLU A 453 7.39 -22.78 0.24
CA GLU A 453 7.09 -21.36 0.01
C GLU A 453 8.13 -20.45 0.69
N ILE A 454 8.32 -19.25 0.15
CA ILE A 454 9.13 -18.20 0.79
C ILE A 454 8.26 -17.45 1.80
N PRO A 455 8.62 -17.46 3.12
CA PRO A 455 7.86 -16.73 4.13
C PRO A 455 7.74 -15.25 3.82
N ARG A 456 6.51 -14.70 3.89
CA ARG A 456 6.22 -13.28 3.65
C ARG A 456 5.27 -12.74 4.73
N ASN A 457 5.41 -11.47 5.07
CA ASN A 457 4.48 -10.80 5.98
C ASN A 457 3.17 -10.41 5.25
N GLU A 458 2.20 -9.85 6.00
CA GLU A 458 0.88 -9.41 5.47
C GLU A 458 0.98 -8.44 4.28
N ASN A 459 2.10 -7.72 4.15
CA ASN A 459 2.38 -6.79 3.05
C ASN A 459 3.15 -7.45 1.90
N GLY A 460 3.37 -8.77 1.94
CA GLY A 460 4.10 -9.52 0.92
C GLY A 460 5.62 -9.36 0.97
N LYS A 461 6.19 -8.76 2.03
CA LYS A 461 7.64 -8.56 2.20
C LYS A 461 8.28 -9.75 2.90
N ILE A 462 9.49 -10.11 2.45
CA ILE A 462 10.30 -11.16 3.07
C ILE A 462 10.87 -10.64 4.40
N PRO A 463 10.61 -11.32 5.54
CA PRO A 463 11.11 -10.93 6.87
C PRO A 463 12.57 -11.39 7.04
N ARG A 464 13.52 -10.75 6.35
CA ARG A 464 14.91 -11.19 6.23
C ARG A 464 15.65 -11.33 7.53
N SER A 465 15.35 -10.53 8.55
CA SER A 465 16.03 -10.56 9.86
C SER A 465 15.84 -11.89 10.60
N ASN A 466 14.75 -12.62 10.35
CA ASN A 466 14.46 -13.91 10.96
C ASN A 466 14.16 -15.02 9.93
N LEU A 467 14.45 -14.77 8.64
CA LEU A 467 14.14 -15.69 7.55
C LEU A 467 14.82 -17.07 7.77
N ALA A 468 16.07 -17.07 8.21
CA ALA A 468 16.78 -18.31 8.55
C ALA A 468 16.04 -19.13 9.61
N GLN A 469 15.53 -18.47 10.67
CA GLN A 469 14.77 -19.16 11.72
C GLN A 469 13.46 -19.74 11.17
N LEU A 470 12.71 -18.96 10.39
CA LEU A 470 11.46 -19.40 9.81
C LEU A 470 11.66 -20.61 8.89
N ILE A 471 12.66 -20.56 8.00
CA ILE A 471 12.95 -21.67 7.07
C ILE A 471 13.37 -22.96 7.81
N PHE A 472 14.18 -22.84 8.86
CA PHE A 472 14.66 -24.03 9.58
C PHE A 472 13.72 -24.51 10.70
N MET A 473 12.79 -23.69 11.18
CA MET A 473 11.72 -24.14 12.09
C MET A 473 10.62 -24.90 11.37
N ASP A 474 10.25 -24.49 10.15
CA ASP A 474 9.26 -25.19 9.34
C ASP A 474 9.83 -26.50 8.73
N GLY A 475 11.13 -26.57 8.47
CA GLY A 475 11.82 -27.77 7.97
C GLY A 475 11.94 -28.93 8.97
N ASN A 476 11.67 -28.72 10.26
CA ASN A 476 11.63 -29.79 11.28
C ASN A 476 10.28 -30.55 11.35
N ARG A 477 9.38 -30.33 10.38
CA ARG A 477 8.12 -31.09 10.27
C ARG A 477 8.16 -32.22 9.22
N SER A 478 9.31 -32.47 8.63
CA SER A 478 9.50 -33.58 7.69
C SER A 478 10.84 -34.30 7.98
N ASP A 479 10.85 -35.09 9.03
CA ASP A 479 11.64 -36.31 9.21
C ASP A 479 10.73 -37.43 9.72
#